data_37c1b4f08a44433899bcc554a4874852
#
_entry.id   37c1b4f08a44433899bcc554a4874852
#
_cell.length_a   1.000
_cell.length_b   1.000
_cell.length_c   1.000
_cell.angle_alpha   90.00
_cell.angle_beta   90.00
_cell.angle_gamma   90.00
#
_symmetry.space_group_name_H-M   'P 1'
#
loop_
_entity.id
_entity.type
_entity.pdbx_description
1 polymer ?
#
loop_
_entity_poly.entity_id
_entity_poly.type
_entity_poly.pdbx_seq_one_letter_code
_entity_poly.pdbx_strand_id
1 'polypeptide(L)'
;EAAFDNKFYHGRQTDGTLIPKSLTDVNVVDDDGNAVNDPITGQQMVTLGLKSVWVTQTKRTAADKLAVHDWYVTRNAEKSTAIPSSVTTYRDAVRTKCAEIETALNGASDLAAFMALFEDTRDSDDNVTAVAKINDWPDEI
;
A
#
# COMPACT_ATOMS: atom_id res chain seq x y z
N GLU A 1 13.87 -13.56 -20.03
CA GLU A 1 14.14 -12.16 -19.63
C GLU A 1 13.04 -11.71 -18.66
N ALA A 2 13.41 -11.24 -17.43
CA ALA A 2 12.42 -10.81 -16.43
C ALA A 2 11.56 -9.69 -17.00
N ALA A 3 10.22 -9.79 -16.80
CA ALA A 3 9.29 -8.77 -17.25
C ALA A 3 9.54 -7.44 -16.50
N PHE A 4 9.55 -6.32 -17.24
CA PHE A 4 9.63 -5.01 -16.65
C PHE A 4 8.27 -4.62 -16.05
N ASP A 5 8.23 -4.38 -14.74
CA ASP A 5 7.07 -3.81 -14.05
C ASP A 5 7.44 -2.45 -13.46
N ASN A 6 6.83 -1.40 -13.97
CA ASN A 6 7.06 -0.02 -13.52
C ASN A 6 6.61 0.26 -12.09
N LYS A 7 5.87 -0.63 -11.45
CA LYS A 7 5.58 -0.54 -10.02
C LYS A 7 6.85 -0.67 -9.18
N PHE A 8 7.77 -1.56 -9.58
CA PHE A 8 8.92 -1.95 -8.77
C PHE A 8 10.26 -1.49 -9.34
N TYR A 9 10.32 -1.13 -10.62
CA TYR A 9 11.55 -0.77 -11.33
C TYR A 9 11.41 0.59 -12.00
N HIS A 10 12.54 1.32 -12.10
CA HIS A 10 12.63 2.58 -12.83
C HIS A 10 12.81 2.38 -14.34
N GLY A 11 13.44 1.28 -14.74
CA GLY A 11 13.81 0.99 -16.12
C GLY A 11 14.83 -0.12 -16.21
N ARG A 12 15.55 -0.17 -17.36
CA ARG A 12 16.66 -1.09 -17.59
C ARG A 12 17.94 -0.31 -17.86
N GLN A 13 19.06 -0.86 -17.45
CA GLN A 13 20.40 -0.43 -17.87
C GLN A 13 20.66 -0.86 -19.32
N THR A 14 21.74 -0.37 -19.90
CA THR A 14 22.15 -0.72 -21.27
C THR A 14 22.50 -2.19 -21.45
N ASP A 15 22.86 -2.88 -20.36
CA ASP A 15 23.12 -4.33 -20.31
C ASP A 15 21.85 -5.17 -20.13
N GLY A 16 20.67 -4.54 -20.02
CA GLY A 16 19.37 -5.19 -19.83
C GLY A 16 18.99 -5.43 -18.36
N THR A 17 19.87 -5.11 -17.39
CA THR A 17 19.59 -5.26 -15.95
C THR A 17 18.51 -4.31 -15.52
N LEU A 18 17.53 -4.78 -14.71
CA LEU A 18 16.46 -3.95 -14.14
C LEU A 18 17.01 -3.02 -13.05
N ILE A 19 16.58 -1.76 -13.05
CA ILE A 19 16.93 -0.75 -12.04
C ILE A 19 15.84 -0.73 -10.98
N PRO A 20 16.06 -1.32 -9.78
CA PRO A 20 15.02 -1.39 -8.75
C PRO A 20 14.74 -0.02 -8.13
N LYS A 21 13.47 0.20 -7.77
CA LYS A 21 13.09 1.32 -6.88
C LYS A 21 13.52 1.01 -5.45
N SER A 22 13.86 2.05 -4.69
CA SER A 22 14.15 1.90 -3.26
C SER A 22 12.92 1.45 -2.49
N LEU A 23 13.09 0.54 -1.53
CA LEU A 23 12.04 0.18 -0.58
C LEU A 23 11.76 1.28 0.45
N THR A 24 12.82 2.01 0.84
CA THR A 24 12.76 3.08 1.84
C THR A 24 12.90 4.45 1.19
N ASP A 25 12.44 5.46 1.90
CA ASP A 25 12.57 6.85 1.47
C ASP A 25 14.05 7.26 1.38
N VAL A 26 14.38 8.05 0.36
CA VAL A 26 15.74 8.50 0.09
C VAL A 26 15.77 10.02 0.04
N ASN A 27 16.65 10.63 0.84
CA ASN A 27 16.87 12.07 0.80
C ASN A 27 17.43 12.50 -0.55
N VAL A 28 16.88 13.57 -1.12
CA VAL A 28 17.40 14.16 -2.34
C VAL A 28 18.64 15.00 -2.00
N VAL A 29 19.74 14.71 -2.71
CA VAL A 29 20.98 15.48 -2.62
C VAL A 29 21.37 16.02 -3.99
N ASP A 30 22.11 17.12 -4.02
CA ASP A 30 22.70 17.67 -5.23
C ASP A 30 23.96 16.88 -5.66
N ASP A 31 24.60 17.29 -6.76
CA ASP A 31 25.80 16.63 -7.29
C ASP A 31 27.02 16.71 -6.34
N ASP A 32 26.99 17.63 -5.40
CA ASP A 32 28.02 17.81 -4.36
C ASP A 32 27.70 17.08 -3.07
N GLY A 33 26.53 16.38 -3.00
CA GLY A 33 26.07 15.62 -1.85
C GLY A 33 25.36 16.45 -0.77
N ASN A 34 25.04 17.73 -1.04
CA ASN A 34 24.32 18.57 -0.09
C ASN A 34 22.81 18.29 -0.16
N ALA A 35 22.13 18.50 0.98
CA ALA A 35 20.68 18.34 1.08
C ALA A 35 19.95 19.33 0.16
N VAL A 36 19.05 18.83 -0.68
CA VAL A 36 18.12 19.65 -1.47
C VAL A 36 16.87 19.87 -0.65
N ASN A 37 16.56 21.12 -0.35
CA ASN A 37 15.37 21.49 0.43
C ASN A 37 14.29 22.08 -0.45
N ASP A 38 13.03 21.82 -0.08
CA ASP A 38 11.86 22.42 -0.70
C ASP A 38 11.92 23.96 -0.52
N PRO A 39 11.84 24.75 -1.60
CA PRO A 39 12.01 26.20 -1.53
C PRO A 39 10.87 26.93 -0.79
N ILE A 40 9.72 26.27 -0.60
CA ILE A 40 8.55 26.84 0.06
C ILE A 40 8.55 26.49 1.55
N THR A 41 8.77 25.21 1.87
CA THR A 41 8.69 24.71 3.26
C THR A 41 10.04 24.72 3.98
N GLY A 42 11.16 24.77 3.26
CA GLY A 42 12.51 24.65 3.79
C GLY A 42 12.87 23.23 4.25
N GLN A 43 11.97 22.26 4.09
CA GLN A 43 12.22 20.88 4.51
C GLN A 43 13.05 20.12 3.48
N GLN A 44 13.87 19.16 3.95
CA GLN A 44 14.62 18.26 3.10
C GLN A 44 13.67 17.53 2.13
N MET A 45 13.95 17.61 0.84
CA MET A 45 13.23 16.85 -0.18
C MET A 45 13.55 15.36 -0.07
N VAL A 46 12.52 14.53 -0.22
CA VAL A 46 12.60 13.08 -0.10
C VAL A 46 11.95 12.42 -1.31
N THR A 47 12.65 11.47 -1.92
CA THR A 47 12.04 10.54 -2.87
C THR A 47 11.40 9.39 -2.08
N LEU A 48 10.09 9.25 -2.17
CA LEU A 48 9.38 8.20 -1.42
C LEU A 48 9.76 6.81 -1.93
N GLY A 49 10.06 5.93 -0.98
CA GLY A 49 10.27 4.52 -1.24
C GLY A 49 8.97 3.75 -1.47
N LEU A 50 9.09 2.52 -1.97
CA LEU A 50 7.94 1.67 -2.26
C LEU A 50 7.06 1.42 -1.03
N LYS A 51 7.65 1.27 0.16
CA LYS A 51 6.90 1.07 1.40
C LYS A 51 6.00 2.26 1.70
N SER A 52 6.53 3.47 1.67
CA SER A 52 5.77 4.70 1.94
C SER A 52 4.64 4.91 0.93
N VAL A 53 4.92 4.69 -0.36
CA VAL A 53 3.93 4.80 -1.44
C VAL A 53 2.78 3.82 -1.23
N TRP A 54 3.08 2.54 -0.97
CA TRP A 54 2.06 1.50 -0.88
C TRP A 54 1.32 1.49 0.46
N VAL A 55 1.95 1.91 1.56
CA VAL A 55 1.25 2.17 2.83
C VAL A 55 0.22 3.30 2.64
N THR A 56 0.60 4.38 1.96
CA THR A 56 -0.34 5.47 1.65
C THR A 56 -1.50 4.99 0.78
N GLN A 57 -1.23 4.18 -0.25
CA GLN A 57 -2.27 3.60 -1.10
C GLN A 57 -3.19 2.65 -0.32
N THR A 58 -2.65 1.82 0.58
CA THR A 58 -3.42 0.92 1.45
C THR A 58 -4.38 1.70 2.34
N LYS A 59 -3.90 2.77 2.98
CA LYS A 59 -4.74 3.67 3.80
C LYS A 59 -5.85 4.33 2.98
N ARG A 60 -5.54 4.76 1.77
CA ARG A 60 -6.53 5.32 0.86
C ARG A 60 -7.61 4.30 0.50
N THR A 61 -7.23 3.08 0.13
CA THR A 61 -8.18 1.99 -0.15
C THR A 61 -9.08 1.70 1.06
N ALA A 62 -8.51 1.65 2.28
CA ALA A 62 -9.29 1.47 3.50
C ALA A 62 -10.29 2.63 3.72
N ALA A 63 -9.85 3.88 3.51
CA ALA A 63 -10.70 5.06 3.63
C ALA A 63 -11.86 5.01 2.63
N ASP A 64 -11.60 4.66 1.37
CA ASP A 64 -12.62 4.54 0.32
C ASP A 64 -13.66 3.46 0.68
N LYS A 65 -13.23 2.31 1.19
CA LYS A 65 -14.12 1.24 1.66
C LYS A 65 -14.96 1.65 2.86
N LEU A 66 -14.40 2.41 3.81
CA LEU A 66 -15.12 2.91 4.99
C LEU A 66 -16.12 4.00 4.64
N ALA A 67 -15.78 4.87 3.67
CA ALA A 67 -16.61 6.03 3.28
C ALA A 67 -18.01 5.63 2.80
N VAL A 68 -18.14 4.48 2.13
CA VAL A 68 -19.44 3.95 1.66
C VAL A 68 -20.45 3.82 2.80
N HIS A 69 -19.98 3.57 4.04
CA HIS A 69 -20.81 3.32 5.20
C HIS A 69 -20.77 4.45 6.25
N ASP A 70 -20.16 5.59 5.97
CA ASP A 70 -20.02 6.70 6.92
C ASP A 70 -21.38 7.35 7.27
N TRP A 71 -22.33 7.30 6.35
CA TRP A 71 -23.68 7.81 6.59
C TRP A 71 -24.40 7.09 7.76
N TYR A 72 -24.09 5.80 8.03
CA TYR A 72 -24.62 5.09 9.20
C TYR A 72 -24.13 5.74 10.51
N VAL A 73 -22.85 6.16 10.54
CA VAL A 73 -22.25 6.82 11.71
C VAL A 73 -22.90 8.18 11.95
N THR A 74 -23.04 8.96 10.87
CA THR A 74 -23.71 10.28 10.93
C THR A 74 -25.15 10.14 11.40
N ARG A 75 -25.92 9.21 10.82
CA ARG A 75 -27.31 8.95 11.23
C ARG A 75 -27.41 8.52 12.69
N ASN A 76 -26.48 7.69 13.17
CA ASN A 76 -26.45 7.30 14.58
C ASN A 76 -26.21 8.51 15.50
N ALA A 77 -25.26 9.38 15.13
CA ALA A 77 -24.97 10.59 15.90
C ALA A 77 -26.15 11.58 15.93
N GLU A 78 -26.84 11.78 14.81
CA GLU A 78 -27.94 12.75 14.69
C GLU A 78 -29.28 12.23 15.23
N LYS A 79 -29.57 10.97 15.06
CA LYS A 79 -30.89 10.36 15.30
C LYS A 79 -30.88 9.22 16.32
N SER A 80 -29.73 8.89 16.88
CA SER A 80 -29.55 7.73 17.77
C SER A 80 -30.04 6.41 17.16
N THR A 81 -30.07 6.32 15.83
CA THR A 81 -30.40 5.10 15.11
C THR A 81 -29.22 4.15 15.14
N ALA A 82 -29.39 2.96 15.71
CA ALA A 82 -28.30 1.99 15.85
C ALA A 82 -27.68 1.64 14.48
N ILE A 83 -26.35 1.51 14.45
CA ILE A 83 -25.61 1.01 13.29
C ILE A 83 -25.85 -0.51 13.21
N PRO A 84 -26.24 -1.08 12.05
CA PRO A 84 -26.35 -2.53 11.90
C PRO A 84 -25.05 -3.24 12.27
N SER A 85 -25.14 -4.38 12.94
CA SER A 85 -23.96 -5.14 13.38
C SER A 85 -23.08 -5.60 12.20
N SER A 86 -23.69 -5.94 11.04
CA SER A 86 -22.94 -6.27 9.82
C SER A 86 -22.03 -5.11 9.37
N VAL A 87 -22.54 -3.88 9.43
CA VAL A 87 -21.76 -2.68 9.07
C VAL A 87 -20.61 -2.48 10.05
N THR A 88 -20.84 -2.62 11.36
CA THR A 88 -19.78 -2.49 12.37
C THR A 88 -18.71 -3.56 12.16
N THR A 89 -19.13 -4.83 11.98
CA THR A 89 -18.20 -5.95 11.73
C THR A 89 -17.37 -5.72 10.46
N TYR A 90 -17.99 -5.30 9.36
CA TYR A 90 -17.28 -4.98 8.12
C TYR A 90 -16.26 -3.86 8.32
N ARG A 91 -16.65 -2.75 8.95
CA ARG A 91 -15.77 -1.61 9.19
C ARG A 91 -14.55 -1.99 10.06
N ASP A 92 -14.75 -2.83 11.06
CA ASP A 92 -13.66 -3.33 11.90
C ASP A 92 -12.75 -4.28 11.13
N ALA A 93 -13.32 -5.15 10.29
CA ALA A 93 -12.53 -6.01 9.38
C ALA A 93 -11.68 -5.20 8.41
N VAL A 94 -12.20 -4.12 7.80
CA VAL A 94 -11.44 -3.22 6.93
C VAL A 94 -10.25 -2.60 7.67
N ARG A 95 -10.45 -2.10 8.91
CA ARG A 95 -9.36 -1.53 9.72
C ARG A 95 -8.30 -2.57 10.07
N THR A 96 -8.72 -3.78 10.45
CA THR A 96 -7.82 -4.89 10.76
C THR A 96 -6.98 -5.28 9.54
N LYS A 97 -7.62 -5.46 8.39
CA LYS A 97 -6.90 -5.79 7.14
C LYS A 97 -5.95 -4.68 6.70
N CYS A 98 -6.35 -3.41 6.84
CA CYS A 98 -5.45 -2.28 6.59
C CYS A 98 -4.17 -2.40 7.43
N ALA A 99 -4.28 -2.61 8.74
CA ALA A 99 -3.14 -2.75 9.64
C ALA A 99 -2.27 -3.97 9.31
N GLU A 100 -2.88 -5.10 8.94
CA GLU A 100 -2.15 -6.31 8.51
C GLU A 100 -1.34 -6.07 7.23
N ILE A 101 -1.94 -5.42 6.22
CA ILE A 101 -1.27 -5.09 4.95
C ILE A 101 -0.13 -4.10 5.21
N GLU A 102 -0.35 -3.04 6.01
CA GLU A 102 0.70 -2.08 6.38
C GLU A 102 1.87 -2.80 7.09
N THR A 103 1.58 -3.72 7.99
CA THR A 103 2.61 -4.52 8.70
C THR A 103 3.41 -5.37 7.71
N ALA A 104 2.75 -6.03 6.77
CA ALA A 104 3.40 -6.84 5.75
C ALA A 104 4.30 -5.99 4.82
N LEU A 105 3.81 -4.84 4.34
CA LEU A 105 4.57 -3.91 3.50
C LEU A 105 5.83 -3.40 4.22
N ASN A 106 5.69 -2.97 5.48
CA ASN A 106 6.80 -2.46 6.27
C ASN A 106 7.79 -3.57 6.67
N GLY A 107 7.31 -4.79 6.85
CA GLY A 107 8.12 -5.96 7.24
C GLY A 107 8.92 -6.59 6.11
N ALA A 108 8.66 -6.25 4.83
CA ALA A 108 9.43 -6.79 3.70
C ALA A 108 10.92 -6.44 3.82
N SER A 109 11.78 -7.45 3.81
CA SER A 109 13.23 -7.27 4.02
C SER A 109 13.95 -6.80 2.76
N ASP A 110 13.45 -7.18 1.59
CA ASP A 110 14.03 -6.88 0.29
C ASP A 110 12.93 -6.74 -0.79
N LEU A 111 13.34 -6.38 -2.01
CA LEU A 111 12.40 -6.17 -3.11
C LEU A 111 11.65 -7.45 -3.49
N ALA A 112 12.27 -8.62 -3.43
CA ALA A 112 11.62 -9.88 -3.76
C ALA A 112 10.50 -10.22 -2.75
N ALA A 113 10.77 -10.07 -1.45
CA ALA A 113 9.77 -10.21 -0.40
C ALA A 113 8.64 -9.19 -0.52
N PHE A 114 8.96 -7.96 -0.94
CA PHE A 114 7.97 -6.92 -1.19
C PHE A 114 7.07 -7.28 -2.40
N MET A 115 7.65 -7.70 -3.50
CA MET A 115 6.92 -8.12 -4.72
C MET A 115 5.99 -9.31 -4.47
N ALA A 116 6.40 -10.26 -3.62
CA ALA A 116 5.58 -11.41 -3.27
C ALA A 116 4.24 -11.03 -2.61
N LEU A 117 4.14 -9.86 -1.99
CA LEU A 117 2.87 -9.36 -1.43
C LEU A 117 1.81 -9.00 -2.50
N PHE A 118 2.22 -8.89 -3.76
CA PHE A 118 1.38 -8.56 -4.91
C PHE A 118 1.01 -9.78 -5.75
N GLU A 119 1.46 -10.96 -5.37
CA GLU A 119 1.22 -12.20 -6.09
C GLU A 119 0.23 -13.10 -5.35
N ASP A 120 -0.74 -13.64 -6.10
CA ASP A 120 -1.64 -14.66 -5.57
C ASP A 120 -0.88 -15.96 -5.36
N THR A 121 -1.21 -16.67 -4.28
CA THR A 121 -0.74 -18.04 -4.08
C THR A 121 -1.60 -19.00 -4.90
N ARG A 122 -0.96 -19.88 -5.66
CA ARG A 122 -1.63 -20.85 -6.54
C ARG A 122 -1.21 -22.28 -6.20
N ASP A 123 -2.09 -23.23 -6.48
CA ASP A 123 -1.78 -24.67 -6.40
C ASP A 123 -1.13 -25.21 -7.69
N SER A 124 -0.87 -26.51 -7.73
CA SER A 124 -0.27 -27.18 -8.89
C SER A 124 -1.14 -27.15 -10.16
N ASP A 125 -2.43 -26.90 -10.01
CA ASP A 125 -3.42 -26.82 -11.09
C ASP A 125 -3.73 -25.36 -11.49
N ASP A 126 -2.89 -24.40 -11.01
CA ASP A 126 -2.99 -22.95 -11.24
C ASP A 126 -4.23 -22.28 -10.63
N ASN A 127 -4.91 -22.93 -9.67
CA ASN A 127 -6.02 -22.30 -8.95
C ASN A 127 -5.49 -21.37 -7.85
N VAL A 128 -6.11 -20.20 -7.68
CA VAL A 128 -5.78 -19.29 -6.59
C VAL A 128 -6.22 -19.90 -5.26
N THR A 129 -5.27 -20.17 -4.38
CA THR A 129 -5.50 -20.69 -3.02
C THR A 129 -5.50 -19.58 -1.95
N ALA A 130 -4.80 -18.48 -2.23
CA ALA A 130 -4.86 -17.27 -1.42
C ALA A 130 -4.63 -16.05 -2.33
N VAL A 131 -5.41 -15.00 -2.13
CA VAL A 131 -5.22 -13.73 -2.83
C VAL A 131 -3.94 -13.04 -2.37
N ALA A 132 -3.34 -12.22 -3.24
CA ALA A 132 -2.21 -11.38 -2.90
C ALA A 132 -2.47 -10.57 -1.62
N LYS A 133 -1.47 -10.45 -0.73
CA LYS A 133 -1.65 -9.77 0.56
C LYS A 133 -2.18 -8.36 0.42
N ILE A 134 -1.76 -7.63 -0.61
CA ILE A 134 -2.22 -6.28 -0.92
C ILE A 134 -3.72 -6.20 -1.26
N ASN A 135 -4.31 -7.31 -1.69
CA ASN A 135 -5.72 -7.44 -2.10
C ASN A 135 -6.57 -8.19 -1.08
N ASP A 136 -6.02 -8.59 0.07
CA ASP A 136 -6.71 -9.36 1.11
C ASP A 136 -7.65 -8.47 1.95
N TRP A 137 -8.67 -7.92 1.28
CA TRP A 137 -9.72 -7.11 1.91
C TRP A 137 -10.96 -7.93 2.20
N PRO A 138 -11.80 -7.52 3.21
CA PRO A 138 -13.08 -8.20 3.45
C PRO A 138 -14.04 -7.98 2.27
N ASP A 139 -14.93 -8.97 2.07
CA ASP A 139 -16.00 -8.87 1.10
C ASP A 139 -16.94 -7.69 1.43
N GLU A 140 -17.40 -7.01 0.39
CA GLU A 140 -18.35 -5.89 0.55
C GLU A 140 -19.73 -6.39 0.98
N ILE A 141 -20.46 -5.56 1.74
CA ILE A 141 -21.79 -5.84 2.29
C ILE A 141 -22.86 -4.92 1.71
#